data_4c0e06eab9e14102100858402114be0a
#
_entry.id   4c0e06eab9e14102100858402114be0a
#
_cell.length_a   1.000
_cell.length_b   1.000
_cell.length_c   1.000
_cell.angle_alpha   90.00
_cell.angle_beta   90.00
_cell.angle_gamma   90.00
#
_symmetry.space_group_name_H-M   'P 1'
#
loop_
_entity.id
_entity.type
_entity.pdbx_description
1 polymer ?
#
loop_
_entity_poly.entity_id
_entity_poly.type
_entity_poly.pdbx_seq_one_letter_code
_entity_poly.pdbx_strand_id
1 'polypeptide(L)'
;MFQVPRPIDEEDLAGYRPGGYHPVRIGDHFKHGKYKVLNKLGYGGYSTVWLSRNNETESHVALKVLAAHTSKVGLDINELDILLNVTSKSATNPGTAHVLGLLDHFEHRGPNGDHLCLVSKPMGPNTSVFRTLFPKAMIPVPTMKRVSKRLLLALSYLHDECQVIHTDIKPANILIESPGINELFEKAPSEVFVSSDVSLPPPDAFYIGSHEFCAGDEDITESSELSVRLADFGTSSWFDDHLTEWIQPAMLRAPEVTLGADWDHKVDIWNLGLVIWELTQGAVLFDGSWTPQDLYTGEAQLAQMTSLLGALPKSLLSRSRECDRYFASDGNLLKPSTFGSLCLNDMCKNRLNCNISDSDRADFLDFTMAMIRLDPAERPDAKTLLGHKWIQES
;
A
#
# COMPACT_ATOMS: atom_id res chain seq x y z
N MET A 1 3.33 19.60 35.07
CA MET A 1 2.83 18.42 34.35
C MET A 1 3.94 18.03 33.39
N PHE A 2 4.65 16.95 33.65
CA PHE A 2 5.62 16.40 32.69
C PHE A 2 4.80 15.77 31.56
N GLN A 3 4.88 16.33 30.33
CA GLN A 3 4.36 15.67 29.16
C GLN A 3 5.17 14.37 28.99
N VAL A 4 4.48 13.23 29.08
CA VAL A 4 5.03 11.96 28.65
C VAL A 4 5.37 12.14 27.16
N PRO A 5 6.63 11.94 26.73
CA PRO A 5 6.97 12.03 25.32
C PRO A 5 6.05 11.08 24.56
N ARG A 6 5.37 11.56 23.50
CA ARG A 6 4.66 10.65 22.58
C ARG A 6 5.70 9.69 22.01
N PRO A 7 5.38 8.39 21.89
CA PRO A 7 6.24 7.48 21.15
C PRO A 7 6.48 8.09 19.76
N ILE A 8 7.73 8.21 19.37
CA ILE A 8 8.10 8.68 18.04
C ILE A 8 7.72 7.52 17.10
N ASP A 9 6.77 7.76 16.19
CA ASP A 9 6.35 6.79 15.18
C ASP A 9 7.30 6.90 13.97
N GLU A 10 8.49 6.32 14.14
CA GLU A 10 9.58 6.31 13.16
C GLU A 10 10.24 4.93 13.18
N GLU A 11 11.17 4.67 12.23
CA GLU A 11 11.91 3.42 12.15
C GLU A 11 12.72 3.13 13.43
N ASP A 12 12.91 1.85 13.73
CA ASP A 12 13.69 1.42 14.90
C ASP A 12 15.16 1.86 14.76
N LEU A 13 15.66 2.60 15.76
CA LEU A 13 17.07 3.01 15.87
C LEU A 13 18.04 1.82 15.79
N ALA A 14 17.66 0.66 16.33
CA ALA A 14 18.46 -0.55 16.24
C ALA A 14 18.65 -1.05 14.78
N GLY A 15 17.84 -0.54 13.84
CA GLY A 15 17.99 -0.78 12.41
C GLY A 15 19.20 -0.06 11.78
N TYR A 16 19.78 0.97 12.43
CA TYR A 16 20.98 1.69 11.99
C TYR A 16 22.26 0.95 12.41
N ARG A 17 22.51 -0.19 11.82
CA ARG A 17 23.62 -1.11 12.08
C ARG A 17 24.21 -1.64 10.78
N PRO A 18 25.41 -2.25 10.78
CA PRO A 18 25.94 -2.92 9.61
C PRO A 18 24.92 -3.87 8.96
N GLY A 19 24.64 -3.64 7.69
CA GLY A 19 23.59 -4.32 6.94
C GLY A 19 22.20 -3.68 7.01
N GLY A 20 21.97 -2.71 7.91
CA GLY A 20 20.70 -2.03 8.12
C GLY A 20 20.56 -0.72 7.35
N TYR A 21 19.82 0.24 7.94
CA TYR A 21 19.58 1.55 7.31
C TYR A 21 20.86 2.39 7.17
N HIS A 22 20.92 3.19 6.13
CA HIS A 22 21.93 4.24 5.97
C HIS A 22 21.59 5.45 6.85
N PRO A 23 22.52 5.97 7.67
CA PRO A 23 22.28 7.18 8.47
C PRO A 23 22.35 8.42 7.55
N VAL A 24 21.17 8.89 7.12
CA VAL A 24 21.01 10.07 6.26
C VAL A 24 20.77 11.31 7.11
N ARG A 25 21.38 12.44 6.73
CA ARG A 25 21.19 13.75 7.37
C ARG A 25 20.66 14.78 6.37
N ILE A 26 19.94 15.76 6.87
CA ILE A 26 19.55 16.92 6.07
C ILE A 26 20.83 17.64 5.61
N GLY A 27 20.91 17.92 4.30
CA GLY A 27 22.06 18.50 3.66
C GLY A 27 23.05 17.50 3.07
N ASP A 28 22.92 16.21 3.34
CA ASP A 28 23.74 15.17 2.74
C ASP A 28 23.61 15.17 1.20
N HIS A 29 24.68 14.75 0.54
CA HIS A 29 24.75 14.69 -0.91
C HIS A 29 24.94 13.26 -1.39
N PHE A 30 24.12 12.85 -2.35
CA PHE A 30 24.16 11.54 -2.98
C PHE A 30 24.58 11.66 -4.45
N LYS A 31 25.07 10.57 -5.04
CA LYS A 31 25.45 10.45 -6.46
C LYS A 31 26.35 11.61 -6.90
N HIS A 32 27.53 11.73 -6.25
CA HIS A 32 28.54 12.78 -6.56
C HIS A 32 27.98 14.22 -6.49
N GLY A 33 27.04 14.48 -5.56
CA GLY A 33 26.49 15.83 -5.38
C GLY A 33 25.24 16.12 -6.21
N LYS A 34 24.78 15.18 -7.04
CA LYS A 34 23.56 15.35 -7.85
C LYS A 34 22.31 15.57 -7.01
N TYR A 35 22.15 14.81 -5.91
CA TYR A 35 20.99 14.88 -5.03
C TYR A 35 21.38 15.42 -3.66
N LYS A 36 20.72 16.51 -3.23
CA LYS A 36 20.89 17.09 -1.89
C LYS A 36 19.64 16.81 -1.06
N VAL A 37 19.80 16.16 0.09
CA VAL A 37 18.72 15.85 1.02
C VAL A 37 18.17 17.11 1.67
N LEU A 38 16.85 17.29 1.63
CA LEU A 38 16.15 18.44 2.20
C LEU A 38 15.30 18.06 3.40
N ASN A 39 14.63 16.90 3.35
CA ASN A 39 13.65 16.52 4.36
C ASN A 39 13.44 15.01 4.36
N LYS A 40 12.84 14.44 5.42
CA LYS A 40 12.40 13.05 5.44
C LYS A 40 10.93 12.95 5.03
N LEU A 41 10.61 12.03 4.12
CA LEU A 41 9.24 11.78 3.65
C LEU A 41 8.58 10.59 4.33
N GLY A 42 9.38 9.63 4.81
CA GLY A 42 8.86 8.43 5.44
C GLY A 42 9.91 7.34 5.59
N TYR A 43 9.46 6.20 6.06
CA TYR A 43 10.28 5.01 6.25
C TYR A 43 9.44 3.74 6.02
N GLY A 44 10.14 2.62 5.90
CA GLY A 44 9.55 1.29 5.81
C GLY A 44 10.47 0.26 6.44
N GLY A 45 10.06 -1.00 6.51
CA GLY A 45 10.85 -2.08 7.12
C GLY A 45 12.25 -2.27 6.51
N TYR A 46 12.44 -1.83 5.27
CA TYR A 46 13.68 -2.04 4.51
C TYR A 46 14.22 -0.77 3.86
N SER A 47 13.67 0.41 4.15
CA SER A 47 14.11 1.66 3.51
C SER A 47 13.74 2.89 4.31
N THR A 48 14.46 3.99 4.03
CA THR A 48 14.05 5.34 4.40
C THR A 48 13.86 6.18 3.12
N VAL A 49 12.90 7.11 3.13
CA VAL A 49 12.55 7.93 1.96
C VAL A 49 12.76 9.40 2.27
N TRP A 50 13.46 10.10 1.39
CA TRP A 50 13.91 11.47 1.60
C TRP A 50 13.49 12.38 0.46
N LEU A 51 12.97 13.56 0.79
CA LEU A 51 12.88 14.65 -0.17
C LEU A 51 14.28 15.15 -0.48
N SER A 52 14.61 15.20 -1.76
CA SER A 52 15.91 15.69 -2.21
C SER A 52 15.75 16.67 -3.37
N ARG A 53 16.68 17.59 -3.50
CA ARG A 53 16.80 18.46 -4.67
C ARG A 53 17.79 17.84 -5.66
N ASN A 54 17.37 17.71 -6.89
CA ASN A 54 18.28 17.42 -8.00
C ASN A 54 19.00 18.71 -8.40
N ASN A 55 20.30 18.81 -8.13
CA ASN A 55 21.10 20.01 -8.39
C ASN A 55 21.36 20.27 -9.87
N GLU A 56 21.13 19.29 -10.76
CA GLU A 56 21.29 19.46 -12.21
C GLU A 56 20.05 20.10 -12.84
N THR A 57 18.84 19.72 -12.35
CA THR A 57 17.55 20.18 -12.91
C THR A 57 16.81 21.14 -12.00
N GLU A 58 17.31 21.36 -10.78
CA GLU A 58 16.71 22.15 -9.71
C GLU A 58 15.34 21.64 -9.23
N SER A 59 14.94 20.44 -9.67
CA SER A 59 13.65 19.81 -9.31
C SER A 59 13.73 19.03 -8.01
N HIS A 60 12.60 18.89 -7.32
CA HIS A 60 12.46 17.99 -6.20
C HIS A 60 12.26 16.54 -6.65
N VAL A 61 12.83 15.61 -5.90
CA VAL A 61 12.71 14.16 -6.09
C VAL A 61 12.52 13.46 -4.75
N ALA A 62 11.92 12.29 -4.75
CA ALA A 62 11.94 11.35 -3.64
C ALA A 62 13.12 10.39 -3.82
N LEU A 63 13.97 10.29 -2.81
CA LEU A 63 15.13 9.38 -2.74
C LEU A 63 14.82 8.28 -1.73
N LYS A 64 14.52 7.07 -2.20
CA LYS A 64 14.36 5.86 -1.37
C LYS A 64 15.74 5.21 -1.22
N VAL A 65 16.23 5.11 0.01
CA VAL A 65 17.51 4.47 0.35
C VAL A 65 17.22 3.14 1.00
N LEU A 66 17.54 2.04 0.32
CA LEU A 66 17.28 0.69 0.83
C LEU A 66 18.33 0.31 1.89
N ALA A 67 17.94 -0.51 2.83
CA ALA A 67 18.84 -1.09 3.81
C ALA A 67 19.86 -2.04 3.14
N ALA A 68 21.11 -2.03 3.58
CA ALA A 68 22.18 -2.76 2.90
C ALA A 68 22.02 -4.30 2.89
N HIS A 69 21.20 -4.87 3.81
CA HIS A 69 20.96 -6.31 3.83
C HIS A 69 20.01 -6.79 2.71
N THR A 70 19.25 -5.89 2.07
CA THR A 70 18.36 -6.25 0.96
C THR A 70 19.12 -6.88 -0.20
N SER A 71 20.33 -6.39 -0.48
CA SER A 71 21.22 -6.94 -1.51
C SER A 71 21.62 -8.41 -1.27
N LYS A 72 21.69 -8.82 0.01
CA LYS A 72 22.07 -10.21 0.36
C LYS A 72 20.97 -11.23 0.10
N VAL A 73 19.72 -10.78 0.07
CA VAL A 73 18.53 -11.62 -0.17
C VAL A 73 17.88 -11.36 -1.52
N GLY A 74 18.47 -10.50 -2.36
CA GLY A 74 18.02 -10.22 -3.72
C GLY A 74 16.77 -9.36 -3.84
N LEU A 75 16.26 -8.81 -2.73
CA LEU A 75 15.04 -8.00 -2.72
C LEU A 75 15.20 -6.67 -3.46
N ASP A 76 16.37 -6.04 -3.34
CA ASP A 76 16.70 -4.79 -4.02
C ASP A 76 16.79 -4.98 -5.55
N ILE A 77 17.39 -6.08 -6.00
CA ILE A 77 17.51 -6.42 -7.42
C ILE A 77 16.11 -6.63 -8.00
N ASN A 78 15.26 -7.41 -7.34
CA ASN A 78 13.90 -7.65 -7.80
C ASN A 78 13.08 -6.33 -7.89
N GLU A 79 13.13 -5.47 -6.87
CA GLU A 79 12.44 -4.17 -6.91
C GLU A 79 12.95 -3.30 -8.04
N LEU A 80 14.26 -3.24 -8.25
CA LEU A 80 14.88 -2.46 -9.32
C LEU A 80 14.46 -2.97 -10.70
N ASP A 81 14.53 -4.28 -10.94
CA ASP A 81 14.20 -4.89 -12.23
C ASP A 81 12.72 -4.64 -12.58
N ILE A 82 11.81 -4.78 -11.61
CA ILE A 82 10.40 -4.45 -11.78
C ILE A 82 10.21 -2.97 -12.11
N LEU A 83 10.84 -2.06 -11.37
CA LEU A 83 10.73 -0.63 -11.61
C LEU A 83 11.31 -0.21 -12.96
N LEU A 84 12.41 -0.81 -13.41
CA LEU A 84 12.97 -0.60 -14.75
C LEU A 84 12.00 -1.09 -15.83
N ASN A 85 11.43 -2.27 -15.67
CA ASN A 85 10.42 -2.80 -16.59
C ASN A 85 9.19 -1.87 -16.67
N VAL A 86 8.60 -1.53 -15.54
CA VAL A 86 7.44 -0.64 -15.42
C VAL A 86 7.72 0.74 -16.03
N THR A 87 8.92 1.28 -15.86
CA THR A 87 9.29 2.61 -16.39
C THR A 87 9.57 2.57 -17.91
N SER A 88 10.08 1.45 -18.43
CA SER A 88 10.51 1.32 -19.84
C SER A 88 9.38 0.99 -20.82
N LYS A 89 8.23 0.50 -20.32
CA LYS A 89 7.09 0.11 -21.15
C LYS A 89 6.34 1.33 -21.72
N SER A 90 5.31 1.08 -22.47
CA SER A 90 4.61 2.06 -23.30
C SER A 90 4.14 3.31 -22.56
N ALA A 91 4.69 4.47 -22.92
CA ALA A 91 4.23 5.78 -22.45
C ALA A 91 2.80 6.13 -22.92
N THR A 92 2.20 5.36 -23.83
CA THR A 92 0.86 5.60 -24.38
C THR A 92 -0.24 4.91 -23.58
N ASN A 93 0.09 3.97 -22.70
CA ASN A 93 -0.89 3.35 -21.82
C ASN A 93 -1.31 4.32 -20.72
N PRO A 94 -2.62 4.61 -20.55
CA PRO A 94 -3.09 5.55 -19.53
C PRO A 94 -2.74 5.11 -18.10
N GLY A 95 -2.50 3.82 -17.86
CA GLY A 95 -2.14 3.28 -16.55
C GLY A 95 -0.75 3.70 -16.07
N THR A 96 0.18 4.03 -16.98
CA THR A 96 1.53 4.53 -16.64
C THR A 96 1.48 5.78 -15.75
N ALA A 97 0.48 6.64 -15.96
CA ALA A 97 0.29 7.84 -15.15
C ALA A 97 -0.08 7.52 -13.68
N HIS A 98 -0.51 6.30 -13.40
CA HIS A 98 -1.01 5.87 -12.08
C HIS A 98 -0.11 4.84 -11.39
N VAL A 99 1.10 4.66 -11.89
CA VAL A 99 2.16 3.86 -11.27
C VAL A 99 3.34 4.78 -10.97
N LEU A 100 3.95 4.62 -9.79
CA LEU A 100 5.13 5.41 -9.43
C LEU A 100 6.37 4.80 -10.12
N GLY A 101 6.79 5.43 -11.23
CA GLY A 101 7.97 5.01 -11.99
C GLY A 101 9.27 5.54 -11.44
N LEU A 102 10.37 4.99 -11.95
CA LEU A 102 11.73 5.33 -11.59
C LEU A 102 12.23 6.50 -12.46
N LEU A 103 12.85 7.51 -11.84
CA LEU A 103 13.53 8.60 -12.53
C LEU A 103 15.03 8.34 -12.66
N ASP A 104 15.64 7.71 -11.65
CA ASP A 104 17.06 7.38 -11.59
C ASP A 104 17.30 6.32 -10.53
N HIS A 105 18.46 5.65 -10.58
CA HIS A 105 18.91 4.73 -9.55
C HIS A 105 20.45 4.75 -9.48
N PHE A 106 21.00 4.35 -8.35
CA PHE A 106 22.44 4.24 -8.13
C PHE A 106 22.74 3.48 -6.83
N GLU A 107 23.94 2.98 -6.71
CA GLU A 107 24.46 2.45 -5.45
C GLU A 107 25.16 3.56 -4.64
N HIS A 108 24.94 3.55 -3.34
CA HIS A 108 25.60 4.44 -2.39
C HIS A 108 26.32 3.64 -1.30
N ARG A 109 27.62 3.85 -1.18
CA ARG A 109 28.42 3.21 -0.14
C ARG A 109 28.39 4.02 1.14
N GLY A 110 27.85 3.43 2.20
CA GLY A 110 27.73 4.03 3.53
C GLY A 110 28.45 3.25 4.63
N PRO A 111 28.39 3.73 5.88
CA PRO A 111 29.02 3.04 7.01
C PRO A 111 28.39 1.67 7.30
N ASN A 112 27.12 1.47 6.92
CA ASN A 112 26.39 0.24 7.17
C ASN A 112 26.41 -0.75 6.00
N GLY A 113 27.03 -0.37 4.87
CA GLY A 113 27.19 -1.21 3.68
C GLY A 113 26.90 -0.46 2.39
N ASP A 114 26.62 -1.21 1.33
CA ASP A 114 26.22 -0.69 0.03
C ASP A 114 24.69 -0.65 -0.03
N HIS A 115 24.14 0.49 -0.42
CA HIS A 115 22.72 0.79 -0.42
C HIS A 115 22.24 1.09 -1.84
N LEU A 116 21.26 0.35 -2.34
CA LEU A 116 20.56 0.75 -3.54
C LEU A 116 19.70 1.97 -3.24
N CYS A 117 19.83 2.99 -4.07
CA CYS A 117 19.07 4.22 -4.02
C CYS A 117 18.15 4.31 -5.23
N LEU A 118 16.86 4.48 -5.00
CA LEU A 118 15.84 4.62 -6.03
C LEU A 118 15.29 6.05 -6.00
N VAL A 119 15.25 6.69 -7.16
CA VAL A 119 14.79 8.07 -7.30
C VAL A 119 13.47 8.09 -8.06
N SER A 120 12.46 8.71 -7.49
CA SER A 120 11.13 8.85 -8.09
C SER A 120 10.59 10.27 -7.97
N LYS A 121 9.43 10.52 -8.57
CA LYS A 121 8.68 11.76 -8.35
C LYS A 121 8.29 11.86 -6.87
N PRO A 122 8.41 13.04 -6.23
CA PRO A 122 7.90 13.22 -4.88
C PRO A 122 6.38 13.23 -4.91
N MET A 123 5.78 12.51 -3.97
CA MET A 123 4.34 12.36 -3.85
C MET A 123 3.84 12.97 -2.55
N GLY A 124 2.56 13.26 -2.48
CA GLY A 124 1.88 13.67 -1.26
C GLY A 124 1.59 12.51 -0.30
N PRO A 125 0.62 12.71 0.62
CA PRO A 125 0.28 11.69 1.59
C PRO A 125 -0.19 10.40 0.91
N ASN A 126 -0.01 9.28 1.57
CA ASN A 126 -0.69 8.06 1.17
C ASN A 126 -2.19 8.12 1.53
N THR A 127 -2.99 7.22 0.98
CA THR A 127 -4.44 7.24 1.22
C THR A 127 -4.83 6.88 2.66
N SER A 128 -3.94 6.26 3.45
CA SER A 128 -4.16 6.05 4.88
C SER A 128 -4.17 7.37 5.66
N VAL A 129 -3.26 8.29 5.31
CA VAL A 129 -3.22 9.65 5.86
C VAL A 129 -4.30 10.52 5.22
N PHE A 130 -4.43 10.48 3.89
CA PHE A 130 -5.41 11.29 3.15
C PHE A 130 -6.84 11.10 3.65
N ARG A 131 -7.25 9.86 3.97
CA ARG A 131 -8.60 9.60 4.50
C ARG A 131 -8.90 10.32 5.82
N THR A 132 -7.87 10.63 6.63
CA THR A 132 -8.07 11.33 7.93
C THR A 132 -8.54 12.77 7.76
N LEU A 133 -8.39 13.34 6.56
CA LEU A 133 -8.91 14.67 6.22
C LEU A 133 -10.45 14.67 6.09
N PHE A 134 -11.08 13.51 6.00
CA PHE A 134 -12.53 13.38 5.85
C PHE A 134 -13.20 12.90 7.15
N PRO A 135 -14.47 13.26 7.38
CA PRO A 135 -15.22 12.78 8.54
C PRO A 135 -15.21 11.26 8.64
N LYS A 136 -14.90 10.73 9.84
CA LYS A 136 -14.83 9.29 10.13
C LYS A 136 -13.78 8.55 9.28
N ALA A 137 -12.80 9.24 8.73
CA ALA A 137 -11.78 8.71 7.83
C ALA A 137 -12.39 7.96 6.62
N MET A 138 -13.49 8.46 6.07
CA MET A 138 -14.19 7.93 4.91
C MET A 138 -14.05 8.89 3.74
N ILE A 139 -13.41 8.44 2.67
CA ILE A 139 -13.27 9.23 1.44
C ILE A 139 -14.63 9.29 0.71
N PRO A 140 -15.08 10.47 0.28
CA PRO A 140 -16.34 10.62 -0.44
C PRO A 140 -16.42 9.78 -1.71
N VAL A 141 -17.61 9.26 -2.02
CA VAL A 141 -17.85 8.37 -3.16
C VAL A 141 -17.37 8.95 -4.50
N PRO A 142 -17.64 10.21 -4.86
CA PRO A 142 -17.14 10.76 -6.12
C PRO A 142 -15.61 10.72 -6.22
N THR A 143 -14.91 10.98 -5.11
CA THR A 143 -13.45 10.87 -5.04
C THR A 143 -13.01 9.41 -5.14
N MET A 144 -13.69 8.47 -4.44
CA MET A 144 -13.38 7.05 -4.51
C MET A 144 -13.61 6.45 -5.89
N LYS A 145 -14.65 6.86 -6.63
CA LYS A 145 -14.84 6.46 -8.03
C LYS A 145 -13.62 6.81 -8.87
N ARG A 146 -13.13 8.06 -8.75
CA ARG A 146 -11.92 8.54 -9.47
C ARG A 146 -10.67 7.77 -9.06
N VAL A 147 -10.45 7.58 -7.76
CA VAL A 147 -9.31 6.80 -7.22
C VAL A 147 -9.37 5.37 -7.75
N SER A 148 -10.51 4.72 -7.65
CA SER A 148 -10.70 3.32 -8.11
C SER A 148 -10.43 3.16 -9.60
N LYS A 149 -10.93 4.09 -10.43
CA LYS A 149 -10.66 4.09 -11.87
C LYS A 149 -9.16 4.16 -12.18
N ARG A 150 -8.43 5.03 -11.48
CA ARG A 150 -6.99 5.20 -11.67
C ARG A 150 -6.19 3.99 -11.21
N LEU A 151 -6.58 3.37 -10.09
CA LEU A 151 -5.95 2.14 -9.62
C LEU A 151 -6.24 0.96 -10.56
N LEU A 152 -7.43 0.86 -11.13
CA LEU A 152 -7.73 -0.14 -12.15
C LEU A 152 -6.92 0.09 -13.44
N LEU A 153 -6.68 1.34 -13.85
CA LEU A 153 -5.78 1.65 -14.96
C LEU A 153 -4.33 1.22 -14.63
N ALA A 154 -3.87 1.49 -13.40
CA ALA A 154 -2.56 1.05 -12.94
C ALA A 154 -2.43 -0.48 -12.98
N LEU A 155 -3.43 -1.21 -12.46
CA LEU A 155 -3.40 -2.68 -12.46
C LEU A 155 -3.51 -3.26 -13.87
N SER A 156 -4.35 -2.70 -14.76
CA SER A 156 -4.38 -3.14 -16.16
C SER A 156 -3.01 -2.98 -16.82
N TYR A 157 -2.32 -1.87 -16.56
CA TYR A 157 -0.97 -1.65 -17.06
C TYR A 157 0.05 -2.65 -16.50
N LEU A 158 0.04 -2.85 -15.17
CA LEU A 158 0.96 -3.79 -14.51
C LEU A 158 0.74 -5.23 -14.98
N HIS A 159 -0.52 -5.67 -15.05
CA HIS A 159 -0.87 -7.04 -15.37
C HIS A 159 -0.73 -7.32 -16.88
N ASP A 160 -1.32 -6.48 -17.74
CA ASP A 160 -1.43 -6.77 -19.17
C ASP A 160 -0.12 -6.49 -19.94
N GLU A 161 0.59 -5.40 -19.58
CA GLU A 161 1.78 -4.98 -20.32
C GLU A 161 3.10 -5.30 -19.58
N CYS A 162 3.13 -5.11 -18.24
CA CYS A 162 4.36 -5.33 -17.48
C CYS A 162 4.52 -6.77 -17.01
N GLN A 163 3.43 -7.56 -16.93
CA GLN A 163 3.41 -8.92 -16.38
C GLN A 163 3.93 -8.95 -14.93
N VAL A 164 3.51 -7.97 -14.13
CA VAL A 164 3.88 -7.75 -12.73
C VAL A 164 2.64 -7.84 -11.85
N ILE A 165 2.74 -8.57 -10.75
CA ILE A 165 1.75 -8.65 -9.67
C ILE A 165 2.27 -7.82 -8.52
N HIS A 166 1.49 -6.86 -8.04
CA HIS A 166 1.94 -5.92 -7.01
C HIS A 166 2.09 -6.59 -5.63
N THR A 167 1.15 -7.46 -5.26
CA THR A 167 1.11 -8.28 -4.04
C THR A 167 0.95 -7.53 -2.70
N ASP A 168 1.10 -6.21 -2.65
CA ASP A 168 1.01 -5.41 -1.41
C ASP A 168 0.15 -4.14 -1.59
N ILE A 169 -1.01 -4.27 -2.26
CA ILE A 169 -1.95 -3.16 -2.41
C ILE A 169 -2.62 -2.89 -1.07
N LYS A 170 -2.28 -1.74 -0.49
CA LYS A 170 -2.82 -1.24 0.78
C LYS A 170 -2.88 0.28 0.78
N PRO A 171 -3.65 0.93 1.68
CA PRO A 171 -3.74 2.38 1.72
C PRO A 171 -2.39 3.11 1.81
N ALA A 172 -1.40 2.52 2.50
CA ALA A 172 -0.06 3.10 2.64
C ALA A 172 0.74 3.15 1.33
N ASN A 173 0.44 2.28 0.36
CA ASN A 173 1.14 2.17 -0.93
C ASN A 173 0.41 2.90 -2.08
N ILE A 174 -0.68 3.60 -1.79
CA ILE A 174 -1.42 4.43 -2.73
C ILE A 174 -1.15 5.90 -2.38
N LEU A 175 -0.33 6.55 -3.19
CA LEU A 175 0.15 7.91 -2.94
C LEU A 175 -0.68 8.93 -3.71
N ILE A 176 -0.98 10.06 -3.06
CA ILE A 176 -1.71 11.17 -3.66
C ILE A 176 -0.74 12.05 -4.45
N GLU A 177 -1.10 12.39 -5.68
CA GLU A 177 -0.43 13.40 -6.48
C GLU A 177 -1.31 14.65 -6.52
N SER A 178 -0.78 15.77 -6.03
CA SER A 178 -1.47 17.05 -5.97
C SER A 178 -0.62 18.17 -6.54
N PRO A 179 -1.20 19.16 -7.21
CA PRO A 179 -0.54 20.40 -7.53
C PRO A 179 -0.03 21.11 -6.26
N GLY A 180 1.10 21.81 -6.34
CA GLY A 180 1.63 22.59 -5.22
C GLY A 180 2.35 21.78 -4.12
N ILE A 181 2.48 20.46 -4.27
CA ILE A 181 3.13 19.61 -3.26
C ILE A 181 4.59 20.03 -3.01
N ASN A 182 5.28 20.52 -4.02
CA ASN A 182 6.65 21.02 -3.87
C ASN A 182 6.73 22.25 -2.96
N GLU A 183 5.71 23.11 -2.99
CA GLU A 183 5.63 24.30 -2.14
C GLU A 183 5.37 23.94 -0.67
N LEU A 184 4.62 22.86 -0.43
CA LEU A 184 4.40 22.34 0.92
C LEU A 184 5.71 21.83 1.54
N PHE A 185 6.53 21.14 0.76
CA PHE A 185 7.82 20.66 1.23
C PHE A 185 8.83 21.77 1.56
N GLU A 186 8.72 22.92 0.92
CA GLU A 186 9.59 24.07 1.22
C GLU A 186 9.20 24.78 2.53
N LYS A 187 7.94 24.68 2.95
CA LYS A 187 7.40 25.42 4.11
C LYS A 187 7.56 24.71 5.47
N ALA A 188 7.71 23.42 5.48
CA ALA A 188 7.76 22.65 6.72
C ALA A 188 8.96 21.68 6.74
N PRO A 189 10.11 22.11 7.27
CA PRO A 189 11.26 21.22 7.45
C PRO A 189 10.93 20.11 8.45
N SER A 190 11.53 18.93 8.26
CA SER A 190 11.45 17.82 9.20
C SER A 190 11.97 18.23 10.58
N GLU A 191 11.29 17.79 11.63
CA GLU A 191 11.79 17.96 12.99
C GLU A 191 13.00 17.05 13.23
N VAL A 192 14.03 17.62 13.82
CA VAL A 192 15.21 16.85 14.24
C VAL A 192 15.02 16.50 15.71
N PHE A 193 14.88 15.22 16.01
CA PHE A 193 14.79 14.74 17.38
C PHE A 193 16.18 14.36 17.87
N VAL A 194 16.52 14.82 19.08
CA VAL A 194 17.72 14.36 19.79
C VAL A 194 17.28 13.23 20.72
N SER A 195 17.79 12.03 20.50
CA SER A 195 17.56 10.93 21.45
C SER A 195 18.06 11.31 22.83
N SER A 196 17.25 11.10 23.86
CA SER A 196 17.67 11.19 25.26
C SER A 196 18.41 9.93 25.71
N ASP A 197 18.56 8.95 24.87
CA ASP A 197 19.28 7.71 25.16
C ASP A 197 20.78 7.95 25.09
N VAL A 198 21.39 8.11 26.27
CA VAL A 198 22.84 8.32 26.41
C VAL A 198 23.69 7.09 26.07
N SER A 199 23.05 5.94 25.77
CA SER A 199 23.77 4.73 25.36
C SER A 199 24.13 4.75 23.86
N LEU A 200 23.52 5.66 23.07
CA LEU A 200 23.84 5.86 21.67
C LEU A 200 25.00 6.84 21.51
N PRO A 201 26.05 6.49 20.77
CA PRO A 201 27.16 7.41 20.56
C PRO A 201 26.70 8.65 19.76
N PRO A 202 27.11 9.88 20.13
CA PRO A 202 26.99 11.03 19.26
C PRO A 202 27.83 10.79 17.98
N PRO A 203 27.37 11.00 16.80
CA PRO A 203 26.26 11.76 16.25
C PRO A 203 25.02 10.92 15.87
N ASP A 204 24.95 9.67 16.27
CA ASP A 204 23.91 8.71 15.90
C ASP A 204 22.62 8.90 16.72
N ALA A 205 22.64 9.87 17.64
CA ALA A 205 21.52 10.22 18.50
C ALA A 205 20.48 11.17 17.85
N PHE A 206 20.60 11.46 16.56
CA PHE A 206 19.67 12.35 15.88
C PHE A 206 18.64 11.55 15.09
N TYR A 207 17.40 11.68 15.50
CA TYR A 207 16.23 11.24 14.75
C TYR A 207 15.70 12.38 13.89
N ILE A 208 15.42 12.09 12.62
CA ILE A 208 14.70 13.02 11.76
C ILE A 208 13.30 12.47 11.60
N GLY A 209 12.31 13.19 12.10
CA GLY A 209 10.90 12.86 11.94
C GLY A 209 10.46 12.96 10.49
N SER A 210 9.59 12.05 10.07
CA SER A 210 8.95 12.12 8.75
C SER A 210 8.04 13.34 8.67
N HIS A 211 7.96 13.94 7.49
CA HIS A 211 7.06 15.06 7.27
C HIS A 211 5.61 14.59 7.38
N GLU A 212 4.85 15.18 8.31
CA GLU A 212 3.42 14.95 8.44
C GLU A 212 2.66 15.96 7.57
N PHE A 213 1.85 15.46 6.64
CA PHE A 213 0.89 16.27 5.92
C PHE A 213 -0.25 16.64 6.86
N CYS A 214 -0.39 17.95 7.16
CA CYS A 214 -1.39 18.44 8.09
C CYS A 214 -2.76 18.64 7.44
N ALA A 215 -3.81 18.51 8.25
CA ALA A 215 -5.23 18.67 7.87
C ALA A 215 -5.64 20.07 7.39
N GLY A 216 -4.71 21.01 7.21
CA GLY A 216 -4.95 22.36 6.70
C GLY A 216 -4.90 22.50 5.17
N ASP A 217 -4.57 21.42 4.46
CA ASP A 217 -4.44 21.42 3.01
C ASP A 217 -5.79 21.10 2.34
N GLU A 218 -6.80 21.94 2.61
CA GLU A 218 -8.18 21.81 2.06
C GLU A 218 -8.18 21.76 0.52
N ASP A 219 -7.21 22.39 -0.13
CA ASP A 219 -7.05 22.39 -1.59
C ASP A 219 -6.82 20.99 -2.18
N ILE A 220 -6.32 20.01 -1.39
CA ILE A 220 -6.09 18.63 -1.85
C ILE A 220 -7.42 17.85 -1.90
N THR A 221 -8.37 18.12 -1.02
CA THR A 221 -9.59 17.32 -0.87
C THR A 221 -10.64 17.60 -1.94
N GLU A 222 -10.70 18.84 -2.45
CA GLU A 222 -11.71 19.30 -3.42
C GLU A 222 -11.20 19.30 -4.88
N SER A 223 -9.90 19.09 -5.09
CA SER A 223 -9.30 19.16 -6.43
C SER A 223 -9.89 18.11 -7.37
N SER A 224 -10.47 18.56 -8.49
CA SER A 224 -10.84 17.71 -9.62
C SER A 224 -9.62 17.05 -10.28
N GLU A 225 -8.42 17.59 -10.04
CA GLU A 225 -7.14 17.13 -10.57
C GLU A 225 -6.43 16.12 -9.66
N LEU A 226 -7.04 15.76 -8.50
CA LEU A 226 -6.48 14.76 -7.61
C LEU A 226 -6.18 13.47 -8.37
N SER A 227 -4.92 13.07 -8.39
CA SER A 227 -4.44 11.84 -8.98
C SER A 227 -3.84 10.92 -7.92
N VAL A 228 -3.73 9.63 -8.22
CA VAL A 228 -3.08 8.65 -7.36
C VAL A 228 -2.07 7.83 -8.15
N ARG A 229 -1.02 7.38 -7.45
CA ARG A 229 -0.06 6.42 -7.98
C ARG A 229 0.11 5.26 -7.02
N LEU A 230 0.11 4.06 -7.59
CA LEU A 230 0.49 2.85 -6.89
C LEU A 230 2.02 2.81 -6.77
N ALA A 231 2.52 2.56 -5.57
CA ALA A 231 3.94 2.66 -5.22
C ALA A 231 4.37 1.46 -4.37
N ASP A 232 5.67 1.31 -4.17
CA ASP A 232 6.32 0.28 -3.38
C ASP A 232 6.23 -1.13 -3.99
N PHE A 233 7.19 -1.42 -4.86
CA PHE A 233 7.31 -2.70 -5.59
C PHE A 233 8.24 -3.71 -4.89
N GLY A 234 8.64 -3.45 -3.64
CA GLY A 234 9.62 -4.27 -2.92
C GLY A 234 9.18 -5.71 -2.64
N THR A 235 7.89 -6.01 -2.72
CA THR A 235 7.35 -7.38 -2.57
C THR A 235 6.68 -7.89 -3.84
N SER A 236 6.73 -7.13 -4.93
CA SER A 236 6.07 -7.50 -6.19
C SER A 236 6.71 -8.73 -6.82
N SER A 237 5.93 -9.44 -7.59
CA SER A 237 6.33 -10.67 -8.28
C SER A 237 6.10 -10.55 -9.79
N TRP A 238 6.88 -11.27 -10.56
CA TRP A 238 6.59 -11.52 -11.96
C TRP A 238 5.46 -12.55 -12.07
N PHE A 239 4.75 -12.60 -13.22
CA PHE A 239 3.71 -13.61 -13.44
C PHE A 239 4.25 -15.03 -13.37
N ASP A 240 5.47 -15.25 -13.89
CA ASP A 240 6.10 -16.56 -14.02
C ASP A 240 7.17 -16.83 -12.95
N ASP A 241 7.51 -15.84 -12.11
CA ASP A 241 8.54 -15.95 -11.08
C ASP A 241 8.12 -15.19 -9.82
N HIS A 242 7.55 -15.91 -8.86
CA HIS A 242 7.09 -15.35 -7.61
C HIS A 242 8.25 -15.14 -6.64
N LEU A 243 8.37 -13.92 -6.10
CA LEU A 243 9.34 -13.61 -5.06
C LEU A 243 9.12 -14.44 -3.79
N THR A 244 7.86 -14.63 -3.41
CA THR A 244 7.41 -15.44 -2.27
C THR A 244 5.96 -15.85 -2.43
N GLU A 245 5.59 -17.00 -1.89
CA GLU A 245 4.21 -17.48 -1.90
C GLU A 245 3.34 -16.86 -0.81
N TRP A 246 3.95 -16.34 0.27
CA TRP A 246 3.24 -15.71 1.37
C TRP A 246 3.25 -14.19 1.21
N ILE A 247 2.18 -13.67 0.63
CA ILE A 247 2.02 -12.28 0.24
C ILE A 247 0.87 -11.59 0.98
N GLN A 248 0.74 -10.29 0.78
CA GLN A 248 -0.35 -9.44 1.23
C GLN A 248 -0.38 -9.17 2.75
N PRO A 249 -0.79 -7.99 3.19
CA PRO A 249 -1.07 -7.70 4.58
C PRO A 249 -2.16 -8.63 5.13
N ALA A 250 -2.03 -9.04 6.38
CA ALA A 250 -2.89 -10.05 6.99
C ALA A 250 -4.40 -9.82 6.78
N MET A 251 -4.89 -8.62 7.08
CA MET A 251 -6.33 -8.30 6.96
C MET A 251 -6.80 -8.14 5.50
N LEU A 252 -5.87 -8.00 4.55
CA LEU A 252 -6.15 -7.84 3.12
C LEU A 252 -5.86 -9.13 2.33
N ARG A 253 -5.43 -10.21 3.00
CA ARG A 253 -4.98 -11.42 2.34
C ARG A 253 -6.13 -12.17 1.69
N ALA A 254 -5.90 -12.60 0.44
CA ALA A 254 -6.85 -13.39 -0.31
C ALA A 254 -6.98 -14.82 0.23
N PRO A 255 -8.13 -15.47 0.08
CA PRO A 255 -8.36 -16.80 0.63
C PRO A 255 -7.39 -17.85 0.05
N GLU A 256 -7.06 -17.79 -1.25
CA GLU A 256 -6.09 -18.68 -1.90
C GLU A 256 -4.70 -18.58 -1.28
N VAL A 257 -4.26 -17.37 -0.90
CA VAL A 257 -2.98 -17.16 -0.22
C VAL A 257 -3.01 -17.71 1.21
N THR A 258 -4.08 -17.43 1.97
CA THR A 258 -4.25 -17.96 3.33
C THR A 258 -4.26 -19.49 3.35
N LEU A 259 -4.83 -20.12 2.32
CA LEU A 259 -4.95 -21.57 2.18
C LEU A 259 -3.71 -22.22 1.52
N GLY A 260 -2.72 -21.44 1.13
CA GLY A 260 -1.52 -21.95 0.44
C GLY A 260 -1.83 -22.57 -0.92
N ALA A 261 -2.86 -22.12 -1.62
CA ALA A 261 -3.13 -22.49 -2.99
C ALA A 261 -2.27 -21.63 -3.95
N ASP A 262 -2.07 -22.13 -5.17
CA ASP A 262 -1.43 -21.35 -6.21
C ASP A 262 -2.29 -20.12 -6.55
N TRP A 263 -1.63 -18.97 -6.70
CA TRP A 263 -2.27 -17.69 -6.94
C TRP A 263 -1.71 -17.00 -8.19
N ASP A 264 -2.41 -16.03 -8.71
CA ASP A 264 -2.04 -15.20 -9.86
C ASP A 264 -2.36 -13.72 -9.58
N HIS A 265 -2.32 -12.87 -10.61
CA HIS A 265 -2.62 -11.45 -10.52
C HIS A 265 -4.02 -11.11 -9.96
N LYS A 266 -4.92 -12.08 -9.84
CA LYS A 266 -6.24 -11.87 -9.22
C LYS A 266 -6.17 -11.59 -7.72
N VAL A 267 -5.03 -11.84 -7.07
CA VAL A 267 -4.78 -11.42 -5.68
C VAL A 267 -4.77 -9.89 -5.55
N ASP A 268 -4.29 -9.16 -6.57
CA ASP A 268 -4.33 -7.70 -6.58
C ASP A 268 -5.76 -7.16 -6.73
N ILE A 269 -6.61 -7.85 -7.48
CA ILE A 269 -8.02 -7.48 -7.61
C ILE A 269 -8.75 -7.65 -6.26
N TRP A 270 -8.48 -8.74 -5.55
CA TRP A 270 -8.98 -8.94 -4.20
C TRP A 270 -8.55 -7.82 -3.25
N ASN A 271 -7.24 -7.52 -3.21
CA ASN A 271 -6.72 -6.43 -2.38
C ASN A 271 -7.38 -5.10 -2.70
N LEU A 272 -7.47 -4.75 -3.99
CA LEU A 272 -8.11 -3.50 -4.41
C LEU A 272 -9.56 -3.42 -3.92
N GLY A 273 -10.33 -4.51 -4.02
CA GLY A 273 -11.69 -4.58 -3.51
C GLY A 273 -11.80 -4.26 -2.02
N LEU A 274 -10.91 -4.86 -1.21
CA LEU A 274 -10.86 -4.61 0.24
C LEU A 274 -10.40 -3.20 0.58
N VAL A 275 -9.43 -2.66 -0.15
CA VAL A 275 -8.94 -1.28 0.05
C VAL A 275 -10.01 -0.25 -0.31
N ILE A 276 -10.74 -0.44 -1.42
CA ILE A 276 -11.85 0.44 -1.80
C ILE A 276 -12.94 0.41 -0.74
N TRP A 277 -13.27 -0.77 -0.21
CA TRP A 277 -14.20 -0.89 0.90
C TRP A 277 -13.70 -0.11 2.13
N GLU A 278 -12.46 -0.37 2.55
CA GLU A 278 -11.87 0.27 3.74
C GLU A 278 -11.87 1.80 3.63
N LEU A 279 -11.43 2.34 2.49
CA LEU A 279 -11.36 3.79 2.27
C LEU A 279 -12.73 4.45 2.15
N THR A 280 -13.74 3.71 1.67
CA THR A 280 -15.12 4.22 1.54
C THR A 280 -15.91 4.07 2.85
N GLN A 281 -15.71 2.97 3.60
CA GLN A 281 -16.48 2.64 4.80
C GLN A 281 -15.77 2.98 6.11
N GLY A 282 -14.49 3.38 6.07
CA GLY A 282 -13.70 3.76 7.24
C GLY A 282 -13.22 2.60 8.09
N ALA A 283 -13.42 1.35 7.67
CA ALA A 283 -12.95 0.16 8.38
C ALA A 283 -12.73 -1.02 7.44
N VAL A 284 -11.79 -1.89 7.79
CA VAL A 284 -11.54 -3.13 7.06
C VAL A 284 -12.77 -4.02 7.02
N LEU A 285 -12.92 -4.80 5.95
CA LEU A 285 -14.05 -5.71 5.78
C LEU A 285 -13.88 -6.99 6.61
N PHE A 286 -12.69 -7.56 6.61
CA PHE A 286 -12.31 -8.78 7.32
C PHE A 286 -11.14 -8.48 8.25
N ASP A 287 -11.40 -8.21 9.53
CA ASP A 287 -10.36 -7.89 10.52
C ASP A 287 -9.65 -9.15 11.08
N GLY A 288 -10.18 -10.33 10.81
CA GLY A 288 -9.61 -11.60 11.25
C GLY A 288 -9.66 -11.82 12.77
N SER A 289 -10.56 -11.15 13.47
CA SER A 289 -10.78 -11.33 14.92
C SER A 289 -12.11 -12.01 15.19
N TRP A 290 -12.16 -12.90 16.21
CA TRP A 290 -13.40 -13.53 16.65
C TRP A 290 -14.27 -12.56 17.46
N THR A 291 -13.63 -11.72 18.26
CA THR A 291 -14.24 -10.59 18.98
C THR A 291 -13.40 -9.34 18.79
N PRO A 292 -13.92 -8.14 19.03
CA PRO A 292 -13.16 -6.88 18.86
C PRO A 292 -11.89 -6.78 19.69
N GLN A 293 -11.70 -7.63 20.70
CA GLN A 293 -10.53 -7.66 21.59
C GLN A 293 -9.49 -8.70 21.17
N ASP A 294 -9.85 -9.61 20.25
CA ASP A 294 -8.95 -10.68 19.83
C ASP A 294 -7.93 -10.19 18.80
N LEU A 295 -6.78 -10.84 18.79
CA LEU A 295 -5.78 -10.64 17.74
C LEU A 295 -6.24 -11.31 16.44
N TYR A 296 -5.69 -10.81 15.33
CA TYR A 296 -5.90 -11.40 14.01
C TYR A 296 -5.52 -12.89 13.98
N THR A 297 -6.38 -13.69 13.36
CA THR A 297 -6.10 -15.07 12.96
C THR A 297 -6.65 -15.33 11.55
N GLY A 298 -5.94 -16.12 10.75
CA GLY A 298 -6.43 -16.54 9.42
C GLY A 298 -7.71 -17.37 9.50
N GLU A 299 -7.90 -18.11 10.60
CA GLU A 299 -9.10 -18.89 10.87
C GLU A 299 -10.35 -17.99 11.03
N ALA A 300 -10.23 -16.91 11.85
CA ALA A 300 -11.33 -15.96 12.02
C ALA A 300 -11.62 -15.20 10.72
N GLN A 301 -10.57 -14.84 9.98
CA GLN A 301 -10.73 -14.17 8.68
C GLN A 301 -11.48 -15.06 7.67
N LEU A 302 -11.11 -16.34 7.54
CA LEU A 302 -11.80 -17.29 6.68
C LEU A 302 -13.26 -17.50 7.14
N ALA A 303 -13.52 -17.50 8.46
CA ALA A 303 -14.86 -17.59 9.00
C ALA A 303 -15.71 -16.34 8.66
N GLN A 304 -15.12 -15.13 8.70
CA GLN A 304 -15.79 -13.90 8.27
C GLN A 304 -16.07 -13.93 6.77
N MET A 305 -15.09 -14.36 5.94
CA MET A 305 -15.27 -14.50 4.50
C MET A 305 -16.40 -15.47 4.16
N THR A 306 -16.42 -16.65 4.77
CA THR A 306 -17.48 -17.64 4.50
C THR A 306 -18.83 -17.20 5.00
N SER A 307 -18.91 -16.45 6.09
CA SER A 307 -20.18 -15.91 6.62
C SER A 307 -20.77 -14.82 5.72
N LEU A 308 -19.92 -14.08 4.98
CA LEU A 308 -20.35 -13.01 4.08
C LEU A 308 -20.56 -13.49 2.65
N LEU A 309 -19.62 -14.30 2.13
CA LEU A 309 -19.51 -14.63 0.70
C LEU A 309 -19.99 -16.06 0.40
N GLY A 310 -20.32 -16.85 1.43
CA GLY A 310 -20.72 -18.24 1.30
C GLY A 310 -19.55 -19.23 1.38
N ALA A 311 -19.84 -20.51 1.10
CA ALA A 311 -18.84 -21.56 1.21
C ALA A 311 -17.70 -21.39 0.18
N LEU A 312 -16.48 -21.75 0.59
CA LEU A 312 -15.35 -21.78 -0.33
C LEU A 312 -15.56 -22.80 -1.46
N PRO A 313 -15.14 -22.47 -2.69
CA PRO A 313 -15.22 -23.39 -3.81
C PRO A 313 -14.44 -24.68 -3.54
N LYS A 314 -15.03 -25.83 -3.87
CA LYS A 314 -14.34 -27.12 -3.74
C LYS A 314 -13.06 -27.19 -4.58
N SER A 315 -13.06 -26.54 -5.73
CA SER A 315 -11.89 -26.38 -6.61
C SER A 315 -10.73 -25.69 -5.90
N LEU A 316 -11.01 -24.67 -5.07
CA LEU A 316 -10.00 -23.99 -4.28
C LEU A 316 -9.52 -24.87 -3.13
N LEU A 317 -10.42 -25.46 -2.36
CA LEU A 317 -10.06 -26.34 -1.24
C LEU A 317 -9.19 -27.53 -1.68
N SER A 318 -9.52 -28.16 -2.81
CA SER A 318 -8.79 -29.36 -3.29
C SER A 318 -7.34 -29.07 -3.76
N ARG A 319 -7.00 -27.84 -4.12
CA ARG A 319 -5.66 -27.41 -4.52
C ARG A 319 -4.88 -26.66 -3.43
N SER A 320 -5.47 -26.53 -2.23
CA SER A 320 -4.92 -25.78 -1.11
C SER A 320 -4.05 -26.68 -0.23
N ARG A 321 -2.80 -26.25 0.04
CA ARG A 321 -1.81 -26.99 0.85
C ARG A 321 -2.13 -26.93 2.35
N GLU A 322 -2.76 -25.82 2.80
CA GLU A 322 -3.12 -25.56 4.21
C GLU A 322 -4.60 -25.86 4.50
N CYS A 323 -5.32 -26.52 3.58
CA CYS A 323 -6.76 -26.79 3.72
C CYS A 323 -7.10 -27.48 5.05
N ASP A 324 -6.39 -28.57 5.38
CA ASP A 324 -6.63 -29.39 6.58
C ASP A 324 -6.41 -28.64 7.90
N ARG A 325 -5.75 -27.48 7.86
CA ARG A 325 -5.58 -26.61 9.02
C ARG A 325 -6.86 -25.87 9.39
N TYR A 326 -7.72 -25.61 8.42
CA TYR A 326 -8.90 -24.75 8.58
C TYR A 326 -10.22 -25.45 8.30
N PHE A 327 -10.22 -26.49 7.45
CA PHE A 327 -11.42 -27.14 6.94
C PHE A 327 -11.36 -28.65 7.15
N ALA A 328 -12.51 -29.23 7.49
CA ALA A 328 -12.73 -30.67 7.50
C ALA A 328 -12.90 -31.21 6.06
N SER A 329 -12.84 -32.53 5.89
CA SER A 329 -12.96 -33.19 4.59
C SER A 329 -14.30 -32.96 3.87
N ASP A 330 -15.31 -32.54 4.59
CA ASP A 330 -16.62 -32.14 4.03
C ASP A 330 -16.66 -30.67 3.53
N GLY A 331 -15.59 -29.92 3.75
CA GLY A 331 -15.47 -28.51 3.38
C GLY A 331 -16.03 -27.52 4.40
N ASN A 332 -16.41 -27.99 5.57
CA ASN A 332 -16.82 -27.13 6.68
C ASN A 332 -15.61 -26.65 7.48
N LEU A 333 -15.68 -25.43 8.04
CA LEU A 333 -14.68 -24.93 8.96
C LEU A 333 -14.53 -25.85 10.17
N LEU A 334 -13.28 -26.18 10.56
CA LEU A 334 -12.98 -26.95 11.78
C LEU A 334 -13.51 -26.25 13.02
N LYS A 335 -13.40 -24.91 13.08
CA LYS A 335 -14.02 -24.10 14.11
C LYS A 335 -15.24 -23.40 13.51
N PRO A 336 -16.46 -23.76 13.96
CA PRO A 336 -17.68 -23.16 13.43
C PRO A 336 -17.68 -21.65 13.55
N SER A 337 -18.16 -20.97 12.51
CA SER A 337 -18.31 -19.51 12.52
C SER A 337 -19.35 -19.07 13.55
N THR A 338 -19.02 -18.05 14.33
CA THR A 338 -19.93 -17.39 15.28
C THR A 338 -20.52 -16.10 14.72
N PHE A 339 -20.16 -15.71 13.48
CA PHE A 339 -20.54 -14.42 12.90
C PHE A 339 -21.97 -14.38 12.36
N GLY A 340 -22.66 -15.52 12.25
CA GLY A 340 -23.97 -15.58 11.61
C GLY A 340 -23.89 -15.31 10.10
N SER A 341 -25.03 -15.01 9.47
CA SER A 341 -25.06 -14.59 8.07
C SER A 341 -24.80 -13.10 7.97
N LEU A 342 -23.66 -12.72 7.40
CA LEU A 342 -23.30 -11.33 7.13
C LEU A 342 -23.88 -10.89 5.77
N CYS A 343 -24.18 -9.60 5.66
CA CYS A 343 -24.64 -8.99 4.41
C CYS A 343 -23.93 -7.64 4.20
N LEU A 344 -23.26 -7.47 3.07
CA LEU A 344 -22.58 -6.20 2.73
C LEU A 344 -23.52 -5.01 2.78
N ASN A 345 -24.76 -5.17 2.31
CA ASN A 345 -25.73 -4.09 2.30
C ASN A 345 -26.07 -3.62 3.74
N ASP A 346 -26.16 -4.53 4.69
CA ASP A 346 -26.42 -4.18 6.09
C ASP A 346 -25.17 -3.61 6.76
N MET A 347 -24.00 -4.11 6.45
CA MET A 347 -22.74 -3.53 6.90
C MET A 347 -22.58 -2.09 6.39
N CYS A 348 -22.92 -1.82 5.14
CA CYS A 348 -22.89 -0.48 4.54
C CYS A 348 -23.94 0.45 5.19
N LYS A 349 -25.15 -0.02 5.52
CA LYS A 349 -26.19 0.77 6.20
C LYS A 349 -25.86 1.06 7.66
N ASN A 350 -25.32 0.08 8.38
CA ASN A 350 -25.04 0.20 9.81
C ASN A 350 -23.85 1.14 10.11
N ARG A 351 -22.98 1.34 9.18
CA ARG A 351 -21.90 2.34 9.24
C ARG A 351 -22.43 3.72 8.79
N LEU A 352 -23.51 4.14 9.44
CA LEU A 352 -24.25 5.38 9.25
C LEU A 352 -23.36 6.56 8.94
N ASN A 353 -23.22 6.89 7.68
CA ASN A 353 -22.87 8.17 7.05
C ASN A 353 -22.18 8.01 5.69
N CYS A 354 -22.46 6.91 4.99
CA CYS A 354 -22.22 6.96 3.56
C CYS A 354 -23.22 7.98 3.00
N ASN A 355 -22.75 9.15 2.59
CA ASN A 355 -23.50 10.05 1.71
C ASN A 355 -23.60 9.43 0.32
N ILE A 356 -24.03 8.16 0.28
CA ILE A 356 -24.21 7.37 -0.94
C ILE A 356 -25.70 7.36 -1.23
N SER A 357 -26.11 7.75 -2.42
CA SER A 357 -27.48 7.54 -2.89
C SER A 357 -27.81 6.03 -2.90
N ASP A 358 -29.10 5.67 -2.86
CA ASP A 358 -29.47 4.24 -2.91
C ASP A 358 -29.00 3.58 -4.21
N SER A 359 -28.96 4.31 -5.33
CA SER A 359 -28.43 3.84 -6.61
C SER A 359 -26.92 3.61 -6.55
N ASP A 360 -26.17 4.62 -6.12
CA ASP A 360 -24.70 4.50 -5.99
C ASP A 360 -24.29 3.37 -5.05
N ARG A 361 -25.08 3.15 -3.97
CA ARG A 361 -24.82 2.05 -3.03
C ARG A 361 -24.97 0.68 -3.67
N ALA A 362 -26.01 0.48 -4.46
CA ALA A 362 -26.22 -0.79 -5.16
C ALA A 362 -25.07 -1.08 -6.12
N ASP A 363 -24.66 -0.07 -6.92
CA ASP A 363 -23.57 -0.18 -7.86
C ASP A 363 -22.20 -0.36 -7.17
N PHE A 364 -21.97 0.30 -6.02
CA PHE A 364 -20.78 0.11 -5.19
C PHE A 364 -20.68 -1.30 -4.61
N LEU A 365 -21.79 -1.83 -4.11
CA LEU A 365 -21.83 -3.18 -3.55
C LEU A 365 -21.60 -4.24 -4.62
N ASP A 366 -22.21 -4.08 -5.80
CA ASP A 366 -22.00 -4.96 -6.96
C ASP A 366 -20.53 -4.94 -7.42
N PHE A 367 -19.94 -3.75 -7.55
CA PHE A 367 -18.54 -3.56 -7.89
C PHE A 367 -17.59 -4.22 -6.86
N THR A 368 -17.84 -4.02 -5.57
CA THR A 368 -17.03 -4.62 -4.50
C THR A 368 -17.16 -6.14 -4.53
N MET A 369 -18.38 -6.66 -4.64
CA MET A 369 -18.64 -8.11 -4.70
C MET A 369 -17.99 -8.79 -5.90
N ALA A 370 -17.90 -8.11 -7.03
CA ALA A 370 -17.18 -8.64 -8.21
C ALA A 370 -15.70 -8.89 -7.91
N MET A 371 -15.05 -8.00 -7.16
CA MET A 371 -13.62 -8.09 -6.85
C MET A 371 -13.30 -9.12 -5.74
N ILE A 372 -14.22 -9.31 -4.77
CA ILE A 372 -13.99 -10.19 -3.62
C ILE A 372 -14.64 -11.57 -3.79
N ARG A 373 -14.74 -12.10 -5.03
CA ARG A 373 -15.16 -13.49 -5.25
C ARG A 373 -14.18 -14.44 -4.58
N LEU A 374 -14.70 -15.49 -3.92
CA LEU A 374 -13.87 -16.50 -3.26
C LEU A 374 -13.07 -17.34 -4.26
N ASP A 375 -13.65 -17.61 -5.44
CA ASP A 375 -12.90 -18.21 -6.54
C ASP A 375 -12.14 -17.11 -7.31
N PRO A 376 -10.79 -17.16 -7.35
CA PRO A 376 -10.01 -16.20 -8.12
C PRO A 376 -10.40 -16.17 -9.61
N ALA A 377 -10.81 -17.31 -10.18
CA ALA A 377 -11.22 -17.42 -11.59
C ALA A 377 -12.52 -16.63 -11.90
N GLU A 378 -13.35 -16.37 -10.88
CA GLU A 378 -14.58 -15.59 -11.03
C GLU A 378 -14.33 -14.07 -10.86
N ARG A 379 -13.15 -13.65 -10.42
CA ARG A 379 -12.80 -12.23 -10.29
C ARG A 379 -12.52 -11.67 -11.69
N PRO A 380 -13.22 -10.60 -12.12
CA PRO A 380 -12.87 -9.92 -13.37
C PRO A 380 -11.44 -9.39 -13.33
N ASP A 381 -10.82 -9.21 -14.47
CA ASP A 381 -9.56 -8.45 -14.58
C ASP A 381 -9.80 -6.94 -14.43
N ALA A 382 -8.71 -6.17 -14.26
CA ALA A 382 -8.78 -4.73 -14.09
C ALA A 382 -9.42 -4.03 -15.28
N LYS A 383 -9.16 -4.51 -16.50
CA LYS A 383 -9.72 -3.96 -17.75
C LYS A 383 -11.23 -4.16 -17.83
N THR A 384 -11.74 -5.31 -17.42
CA THR A 384 -13.18 -5.59 -17.35
C THR A 384 -13.85 -4.69 -16.31
N LEU A 385 -13.22 -4.53 -15.12
CA LEU A 385 -13.74 -3.68 -14.05
C LEU A 385 -13.79 -2.20 -14.42
N LEU A 386 -12.92 -1.71 -15.31
CA LEU A 386 -13.01 -0.36 -15.86
C LEU A 386 -14.32 -0.10 -16.59
N GLY A 387 -14.96 -1.14 -17.15
CA GLY A 387 -16.29 -1.05 -17.78
C GLY A 387 -17.45 -1.10 -16.80
N HIS A 388 -17.21 -1.30 -15.51
CA HIS A 388 -18.27 -1.44 -14.51
C HIS A 388 -19.06 -0.14 -14.34
N LYS A 389 -20.39 -0.24 -14.16
CA LYS A 389 -21.31 0.89 -14.07
C LYS A 389 -20.87 1.91 -12.99
N TRP A 390 -20.49 1.45 -11.82
CA TRP A 390 -20.02 2.31 -10.73
C TRP A 390 -18.80 3.19 -11.10
N ILE A 391 -17.93 2.72 -12.02
CA ILE A 391 -16.75 3.45 -12.49
C ILE A 391 -17.11 4.41 -13.64
N GLN A 392 -18.08 4.05 -14.49
CA GLN A 392 -18.42 4.83 -15.69
C GLN A 392 -19.25 6.10 -15.39
N GLU A 393 -19.96 6.12 -14.28
CA GLU A 393 -20.77 7.27 -13.84
C GLU A 393 -19.97 8.33 -13.07
N SER A 394 -18.64 8.34 -13.20
CA SER A 394 -17.72 9.24 -12.47
C SER A 394 -17.30 10.46 -13.29
#